data_fe155dbbe372822a4514220c9cc78cd3
#
_entry.id   fe155dbbe372822a4514220c9cc78cd3
#
_cell.length_a   1.000
_cell.length_b   1.000
_cell.length_c   1.000
_cell.angle_alpha   90.00
_cell.angle_beta   90.00
_cell.angle_gamma   90.00
#
_symmetry.space_group_name_H-M   'P 1'
#
loop_
_entity.id
_entity.type
_entity.pdbx_description
1 polymer ?
#
loop_
_entity_poly.entity_id
_entity_poly.type
_entity_poly.pdbx_seq_one_letter_code
_entity_poly.pdbx_strand_id
1 'polypeptide(L)'
;MRIGVFLCKCRGEAGNIIDMEKLAGEFRTYEGVALSETNTALCASNAYERIRKAIKNHDLDRVVIGACSPKYYEEVFRRNIEDAGLNPGYLQMANLREQCAWPHRREPEEAYKKARRLLQVAVENVKLNQPIQLEKSEVNKSVLVIGGGIAGMHSALSLAEQGIKVHLVEKSAVIGGYQVRFAKAFPRDECSPCAFAPIITRLVNNPLIEIHSLSEVINVSGRVGEYYITVRKHPRYVDASKCTNCGDCTTVCPKEIPNKYEFELGNHKRIHIPYAEAHPHCHVVSPDYIEDCRNNCHRYCEKICSQNAVDLDMEAKDVQLTVGGIIVCTGYKLYEPDEFHYTESKNVVTLNEYERIIAADGVTDGQVKRLSDGREPKSIAFILCVGSLDPEKNPYCSKYCCMASATLISQTKEKLPDSKVYVFYKDIQTVGKMGDAYVRRTQDMDGVEWIRSVPISSRLLDDDRISLRINANGGLMDVDVDMVVLANALEPGEKSDELRKIVGLDKTEEGFYREADIMLDPVATFDSGKYICGTCVGPKAIAETITEARSAAASIASILGSENITQEVLVSKVNEDLCGNCRVCLRTCVFGAINM
;
A
#
# COMPACT_ATOMS: atom_id res chain seq x y z
N MET A 1 -3.95 -46.87 13.07
CA MET A 1 -4.23 -45.42 12.97
C MET A 1 -5.38 -45.10 13.91
N ARG A 2 -5.24 -44.09 14.76
CA ARG A 2 -6.20 -43.72 15.83
C ARG A 2 -6.54 -42.24 15.67
N ILE A 3 -7.71 -41.93 15.10
CA ILE A 3 -8.13 -40.58 14.77
C ILE A 3 -9.02 -40.02 15.88
N GLY A 4 -8.73 -38.80 16.36
CA GLY A 4 -9.60 -38.03 17.23
C GLY A 4 -10.43 -37.06 16.43
N VAL A 5 -11.76 -37.06 16.58
CA VAL A 5 -12.70 -36.14 15.93
C VAL A 5 -13.31 -35.22 16.99
N PHE A 6 -13.10 -33.92 16.86
CA PHE A 6 -13.58 -32.92 17.78
C PHE A 6 -14.54 -31.95 17.06
N LEU A 7 -15.79 -31.91 17.50
CA LEU A 7 -16.85 -31.11 16.88
C LEU A 7 -17.19 -29.89 17.71
N CYS A 8 -17.21 -28.73 17.07
CA CYS A 8 -17.51 -27.45 17.70
C CYS A 8 -18.96 -27.04 17.47
N LYS A 9 -19.71 -26.77 18.55
CA LYS A 9 -21.04 -26.17 18.43
C LYS A 9 -20.99 -24.68 18.05
N CYS A 10 -19.79 -24.06 18.04
CA CYS A 10 -19.55 -22.66 17.74
C CYS A 10 -20.48 -21.71 18.52
N ARG A 11 -20.63 -21.93 19.83
CA ARG A 11 -21.55 -21.19 20.72
C ARG A 11 -23.02 -21.20 20.23
N GLY A 12 -23.42 -22.25 19.51
CA GLY A 12 -24.75 -22.39 18.93
C GLY A 12 -24.85 -22.05 17.44
N GLU A 13 -23.93 -21.28 16.88
CA GLU A 13 -23.97 -20.88 15.45
C GLU A 13 -23.98 -22.08 14.47
N ALA A 14 -23.36 -23.18 14.86
CA ALA A 14 -23.46 -24.43 14.12
C ALA A 14 -24.33 -25.45 14.86
N GLY A 15 -24.22 -25.54 16.19
CA GLY A 15 -24.91 -26.56 16.98
C GLY A 15 -26.42 -26.41 17.10
N ASN A 16 -26.98 -25.21 16.83
CA ASN A 16 -28.42 -24.99 16.78
C ASN A 16 -29.05 -25.45 15.45
N ILE A 17 -28.22 -25.71 14.44
CA ILE A 17 -28.66 -26.10 13.09
C ILE A 17 -28.30 -27.55 12.82
N ILE A 18 -27.08 -27.98 13.20
CA ILE A 18 -26.56 -29.33 13.01
C ILE A 18 -26.58 -30.04 14.35
N ASP A 19 -27.19 -31.21 14.42
CA ASP A 19 -27.13 -32.07 15.61
C ASP A 19 -25.70 -32.66 15.75
N MET A 20 -24.85 -31.90 16.47
CA MET A 20 -23.45 -32.26 16.68
C MET A 20 -23.29 -33.52 17.55
N GLU A 21 -24.22 -33.80 18.47
CA GLU A 21 -24.16 -35.01 19.31
C GLU A 21 -24.43 -36.27 18.49
N LYS A 22 -25.46 -36.23 17.65
CA LYS A 22 -25.77 -37.29 16.73
C LYS A 22 -24.61 -37.51 15.75
N LEU A 23 -24.04 -36.42 15.19
CA LEU A 23 -22.91 -36.48 14.28
C LEU A 23 -21.68 -37.11 14.97
N ALA A 24 -21.33 -36.70 16.19
CA ALA A 24 -20.24 -37.28 16.95
C ALA A 24 -20.49 -38.76 17.26
N GLY A 25 -21.75 -39.12 17.56
CA GLY A 25 -22.16 -40.52 17.80
C GLY A 25 -21.90 -41.42 16.58
N GLU A 26 -22.25 -40.98 15.38
CA GLU A 26 -21.99 -41.73 14.14
C GLU A 26 -20.49 -41.91 13.90
N PHE A 27 -19.68 -40.89 14.16
CA PHE A 27 -18.23 -40.96 13.92
C PHE A 27 -17.48 -41.77 15.00
N ARG A 28 -18.06 -42.08 16.15
CA ARG A 28 -17.45 -42.99 17.12
C ARG A 28 -17.28 -44.42 16.57
N THR A 29 -18.13 -44.81 15.63
CA THR A 29 -18.08 -46.12 15.00
C THR A 29 -17.46 -46.08 13.60
N TYR A 30 -16.96 -44.93 13.19
CA TYR A 30 -16.32 -44.76 11.88
C TYR A 30 -14.93 -45.35 11.87
N GLU A 31 -14.57 -46.04 10.80
CA GLU A 31 -13.31 -46.76 10.65
C GLU A 31 -12.09 -45.84 10.87
N GLY A 32 -11.24 -46.22 11.81
CA GLY A 32 -10.04 -45.48 12.19
C GLY A 32 -10.27 -44.40 13.26
N VAL A 33 -11.51 -44.06 13.61
CA VAL A 33 -11.82 -43.10 14.67
C VAL A 33 -11.77 -43.77 16.03
N ALA A 34 -10.85 -43.32 16.89
CA ALA A 34 -10.71 -43.78 18.27
C ALA A 34 -11.50 -42.98 19.28
N LEU A 35 -11.76 -41.70 18.97
CA LEU A 35 -12.51 -40.78 19.80
C LEU A 35 -13.33 -39.83 18.94
N SER A 36 -14.59 -39.59 19.30
CA SER A 36 -15.39 -38.51 18.72
C SER A 36 -16.19 -37.79 19.82
N GLU A 37 -15.99 -36.51 19.97
CA GLU A 37 -16.65 -35.72 21.02
C GLU A 37 -17.05 -34.31 20.55
N THR A 38 -17.98 -33.70 21.27
CA THR A 38 -18.46 -32.32 21.02
C THR A 38 -17.96 -31.35 22.07
N ASN A 39 -17.88 -30.08 21.68
CA ASN A 39 -17.59 -28.99 22.59
C ASN A 39 -18.37 -27.74 22.19
N THR A 40 -18.75 -26.92 23.15
CA THR A 40 -19.45 -25.65 22.89
C THR A 40 -18.60 -24.68 22.09
N ALA A 41 -17.30 -24.59 22.40
CA ALA A 41 -16.33 -23.73 21.72
C ALA A 41 -14.93 -24.35 21.80
N LEU A 42 -14.47 -24.98 20.70
CA LEU A 42 -13.13 -25.55 20.62
C LEU A 42 -12.01 -24.51 20.64
N CYS A 43 -12.33 -23.25 20.32
CA CYS A 43 -11.40 -22.11 20.38
C CYS A 43 -11.19 -21.55 21.81
N ALA A 44 -11.75 -22.15 22.83
CA ALA A 44 -11.53 -21.78 24.23
C ALA A 44 -10.32 -22.51 24.83
N SER A 45 -9.59 -21.86 25.74
CA SER A 45 -8.36 -22.38 26.32
C SER A 45 -8.53 -23.76 26.99
N ASN A 46 -9.65 -23.96 27.68
CA ASN A 46 -9.98 -25.25 28.30
C ASN A 46 -10.20 -26.38 27.28
N ALA A 47 -10.66 -26.05 26.07
CA ALA A 47 -10.83 -27.04 25.01
C ALA A 47 -9.48 -27.45 24.39
N TYR A 48 -8.52 -26.54 24.31
CA TYR A 48 -7.15 -26.87 23.91
C TYR A 48 -6.49 -27.90 24.83
N GLU A 49 -6.65 -27.71 26.14
CA GLU A 49 -6.16 -28.70 27.11
C GLU A 49 -6.87 -30.05 26.98
N ARG A 50 -8.16 -30.07 26.70
CA ARG A 50 -8.91 -31.31 26.46
C ARG A 50 -8.38 -32.04 25.24
N ILE A 51 -8.15 -31.35 24.13
CA ILE A 51 -7.60 -31.93 22.92
C ILE A 51 -6.22 -32.54 23.22
N ARG A 52 -5.32 -31.78 23.89
CA ARG A 52 -3.98 -32.30 24.26
C ARG A 52 -4.04 -33.52 25.18
N LYS A 53 -4.93 -33.51 26.17
CA LYS A 53 -5.16 -34.67 27.04
C LYS A 53 -5.72 -35.88 26.27
N ALA A 54 -6.67 -35.64 25.36
CA ALA A 54 -7.27 -36.65 24.54
C ALA A 54 -6.23 -37.34 23.62
N ILE A 55 -5.35 -36.54 23.00
CA ILE A 55 -4.25 -37.06 22.18
C ILE A 55 -3.41 -38.07 22.99
N LYS A 56 -3.01 -37.70 24.20
CA LYS A 56 -2.17 -38.56 25.06
C LYS A 56 -2.93 -39.74 25.62
N ASN A 57 -4.16 -39.53 26.12
CA ASN A 57 -4.92 -40.60 26.80
C ASN A 57 -5.46 -41.66 25.86
N HIS A 58 -5.67 -41.33 24.60
CA HIS A 58 -6.20 -42.23 23.59
C HIS A 58 -5.16 -42.62 22.51
N ASP A 59 -3.88 -42.26 22.70
CA ASP A 59 -2.80 -42.49 21.74
C ASP A 59 -3.21 -42.11 20.30
N LEU A 60 -3.69 -40.87 20.12
CA LEU A 60 -4.19 -40.42 18.83
C LEU A 60 -3.02 -40.11 17.88
N ASP A 61 -3.09 -40.61 16.65
CA ASP A 61 -2.11 -40.38 15.58
C ASP A 61 -2.51 -39.18 14.70
N ARG A 62 -3.80 -38.85 14.66
CA ARG A 62 -4.42 -37.87 13.77
C ARG A 62 -5.52 -37.13 14.48
N VAL A 63 -5.77 -35.91 14.09
CA VAL A 63 -6.83 -35.05 14.65
C VAL A 63 -7.67 -34.44 13.55
N VAL A 64 -8.99 -34.54 13.66
CA VAL A 64 -9.97 -33.87 12.82
C VAL A 64 -10.76 -32.88 13.66
N ILE A 65 -10.81 -31.62 13.23
CA ILE A 65 -11.57 -30.55 13.87
C ILE A 65 -12.74 -30.15 12.97
N GLY A 66 -13.96 -30.48 13.36
CA GLY A 66 -15.19 -30.00 12.72
C GLY A 66 -15.67 -28.71 13.39
N ALA A 67 -15.40 -27.54 12.79
CA ALA A 67 -15.64 -26.23 13.42
C ALA A 67 -15.98 -25.12 12.41
N CYS A 68 -15.56 -23.90 12.69
CA CYS A 68 -15.60 -22.75 11.79
C CYS A 68 -14.48 -22.81 10.75
N SER A 69 -14.34 -21.71 9.98
CA SER A 69 -13.35 -21.64 8.90
C SER A 69 -11.91 -21.91 9.38
N PRO A 70 -11.17 -22.77 8.67
CA PRO A 70 -9.73 -22.99 8.91
C PRO A 70 -8.93 -21.69 8.94
N LYS A 71 -9.28 -20.71 8.09
CA LYS A 71 -8.64 -19.38 8.01
C LYS A 71 -8.35 -18.74 9.36
N TYR A 72 -9.24 -18.94 10.36
CA TYR A 72 -9.12 -18.28 11.67
C TYR A 72 -8.36 -19.10 12.71
N TYR A 73 -8.46 -20.44 12.65
CA TYR A 73 -8.04 -21.27 13.78
C TYR A 73 -7.14 -22.44 13.40
N GLU A 74 -6.88 -22.68 12.13
CA GLU A 74 -6.07 -23.84 11.73
C GLU A 74 -4.68 -23.79 12.36
N GLU A 75 -4.01 -22.65 12.31
CA GLU A 75 -2.69 -22.47 12.89
C GLU A 75 -2.70 -22.65 14.41
N VAL A 76 -3.74 -22.16 15.09
CA VAL A 76 -3.89 -22.33 16.54
C VAL A 76 -4.07 -23.81 16.90
N PHE A 77 -4.87 -24.55 16.13
CA PHE A 77 -5.04 -26.00 16.37
C PHE A 77 -3.78 -26.78 15.98
N ARG A 78 -3.05 -26.41 14.94
CA ARG A 78 -1.76 -27.00 14.58
C ARG A 78 -0.75 -26.86 15.71
N ARG A 79 -0.60 -25.67 16.29
CA ARG A 79 0.26 -25.45 17.47
C ARG A 79 -0.23 -26.26 18.67
N ASN A 80 -1.53 -26.35 18.88
CA ASN A 80 -2.10 -27.09 20.01
C ASN A 80 -1.78 -28.59 19.95
N ILE A 81 -1.85 -29.23 18.75
CA ILE A 81 -1.49 -30.63 18.60
C ILE A 81 0.03 -30.84 18.65
N GLU A 82 0.80 -29.88 18.18
CA GLU A 82 2.26 -29.86 18.30
C GLU A 82 2.72 -29.82 19.77
N ASP A 83 2.10 -28.98 20.60
CA ASP A 83 2.29 -28.95 22.06
C ASP A 83 1.97 -30.30 22.72
N ALA A 84 1.13 -31.11 22.12
CA ALA A 84 0.83 -32.45 22.59
C ALA A 84 1.85 -33.51 22.11
N GLY A 85 2.78 -33.13 21.23
CA GLY A 85 3.81 -33.99 20.64
C GLY A 85 3.40 -34.64 19.30
N LEU A 86 2.30 -34.18 18.70
CA LEU A 86 1.83 -34.67 17.40
C LEU A 86 2.30 -33.72 16.28
N ASN A 87 2.75 -34.29 15.14
CA ASN A 87 3.15 -33.43 14.01
C ASN A 87 1.98 -32.59 13.51
N PRO A 88 2.15 -31.26 13.31
CA PRO A 88 1.07 -30.35 12.88
C PRO A 88 0.43 -30.72 11.53
N GLY A 89 1.11 -31.47 10.67
CA GLY A 89 0.55 -32.01 9.43
C GLY A 89 -0.55 -33.03 9.64
N TYR A 90 -0.66 -33.59 10.82
CA TYR A 90 -1.66 -34.61 11.18
C TYR A 90 -2.99 -34.00 11.66
N LEU A 91 -3.20 -32.69 11.39
CA LEU A 91 -4.47 -32.00 11.57
C LEU A 91 -5.23 -31.90 10.24
N GLN A 92 -6.55 -32.11 10.30
CA GLN A 92 -7.47 -31.75 9.23
C GLN A 92 -8.66 -30.98 9.79
N MET A 93 -9.06 -29.88 9.17
CA MET A 93 -10.26 -29.14 9.56
C MET A 93 -11.40 -29.33 8.57
N ALA A 94 -12.62 -29.48 9.09
CA ALA A 94 -13.87 -29.46 8.34
C ALA A 94 -14.65 -28.19 8.71
N ASN A 95 -14.95 -27.33 7.73
CA ASN A 95 -15.73 -26.11 7.95
C ASN A 95 -17.22 -26.43 8.01
N LEU A 96 -17.74 -26.59 9.23
CA LEU A 96 -19.14 -26.94 9.49
C LEU A 96 -20.02 -25.70 9.74
N ARG A 97 -19.45 -24.53 10.02
CA ARG A 97 -20.19 -23.29 10.24
C ARG A 97 -20.48 -22.55 8.95
N GLU A 98 -19.47 -22.00 8.30
CA GLU A 98 -19.61 -21.13 7.13
C GLU A 98 -20.01 -21.92 5.86
N GLN A 99 -19.50 -23.13 5.70
CA GLN A 99 -19.79 -23.93 4.50
C GLN A 99 -21.04 -24.81 4.65
N CYS A 100 -21.55 -25.01 5.86
CA CYS A 100 -22.64 -25.94 6.12
C CYS A 100 -23.80 -25.31 6.90
N ALA A 101 -23.62 -24.93 8.17
CA ALA A 101 -24.71 -24.44 9.01
C ALA A 101 -25.30 -23.12 8.49
N TRP A 102 -24.50 -22.17 8.09
CA TRP A 102 -24.97 -20.88 7.64
C TRP A 102 -25.73 -20.90 6.32
N PRO A 103 -25.27 -21.56 5.24
CA PRO A 103 -26.03 -21.67 4.00
C PRO A 103 -27.35 -22.42 4.18
N HIS A 104 -27.40 -23.40 5.08
CA HIS A 104 -28.57 -24.26 5.30
C HIS A 104 -29.32 -23.96 6.61
N ARG A 105 -29.34 -22.69 7.08
CA ARG A 105 -30.01 -22.29 8.34
C ARG A 105 -31.47 -22.71 8.44
N ARG A 106 -32.17 -22.79 7.30
CA ARG A 106 -33.60 -23.16 7.23
C ARG A 106 -33.82 -24.63 6.85
N GLU A 107 -32.76 -25.38 6.63
CA GLU A 107 -32.78 -26.77 6.14
C GLU A 107 -31.87 -27.67 7.01
N PRO A 108 -32.18 -27.91 8.29
CA PRO A 108 -31.30 -28.62 9.21
C PRO A 108 -30.91 -30.02 8.76
N GLU A 109 -31.80 -30.73 8.06
CA GLU A 109 -31.50 -32.06 7.55
C GLU A 109 -30.48 -32.03 6.42
N GLU A 110 -30.53 -31.07 5.51
CA GLU A 110 -29.54 -30.87 4.46
C GLU A 110 -28.21 -30.40 5.05
N ALA A 111 -28.27 -29.50 6.06
CA ALA A 111 -27.10 -29.11 6.83
C ALA A 111 -26.41 -30.35 7.47
N TYR A 112 -27.18 -31.23 8.07
CA TYR A 112 -26.68 -32.45 8.68
C TYR A 112 -26.01 -33.38 7.65
N LYS A 113 -26.68 -33.66 6.52
CA LYS A 113 -26.15 -34.50 5.42
C LYS A 113 -24.83 -33.93 4.89
N LYS A 114 -24.77 -32.62 4.69
CA LYS A 114 -23.56 -31.92 4.22
C LYS A 114 -22.44 -31.97 5.26
N ALA A 115 -22.75 -31.69 6.51
CA ALA A 115 -21.79 -31.76 7.61
C ALA A 115 -21.16 -33.17 7.73
N ARG A 116 -21.99 -34.20 7.65
CA ARG A 116 -21.55 -35.61 7.64
C ARG A 116 -20.58 -35.88 6.50
N ARG A 117 -20.88 -35.44 5.27
CA ARG A 117 -20.00 -35.62 4.11
C ARG A 117 -18.67 -34.87 4.28
N LEU A 118 -18.72 -33.61 4.72
CA LEU A 118 -17.51 -32.82 4.95
C LEU A 118 -16.61 -33.46 6.00
N LEU A 119 -17.20 -34.01 7.06
CA LEU A 119 -16.47 -34.69 8.10
C LEU A 119 -15.90 -36.04 7.63
N GLN A 120 -16.64 -36.79 6.81
CA GLN A 120 -16.13 -38.01 6.18
C GLN A 120 -14.90 -37.72 5.32
N VAL A 121 -14.99 -36.67 4.46
CA VAL A 121 -13.88 -36.24 3.63
C VAL A 121 -12.67 -35.86 4.49
N ALA A 122 -12.90 -35.11 5.59
CA ALA A 122 -11.82 -34.73 6.49
C ALA A 122 -11.15 -35.93 7.17
N VAL A 123 -11.93 -36.93 7.60
CA VAL A 123 -11.41 -38.16 8.20
C VAL A 123 -10.62 -38.99 7.19
N GLU A 124 -11.10 -39.11 5.95
CA GLU A 124 -10.35 -39.83 4.90
C GLU A 124 -9.07 -39.09 4.48
N ASN A 125 -9.14 -37.76 4.35
CA ASN A 125 -7.98 -36.94 4.01
C ASN A 125 -6.89 -37.01 5.08
N VAL A 126 -7.25 -36.92 6.38
CA VAL A 126 -6.25 -36.96 7.44
C VAL A 126 -5.49 -38.28 7.50
N LYS A 127 -6.09 -39.38 7.00
CA LYS A 127 -5.39 -40.70 6.87
C LYS A 127 -4.23 -40.63 5.89
N LEU A 128 -4.35 -39.76 4.87
CA LEU A 128 -3.36 -39.59 3.80
C LEU A 128 -2.32 -38.51 4.12
N ASN A 129 -2.60 -37.67 5.11
CA ASN A 129 -1.71 -36.58 5.49
C ASN A 129 -0.33 -37.11 5.88
N GLN A 130 0.69 -36.43 5.36
CA GLN A 130 2.09 -36.68 5.69
C GLN A 130 2.57 -35.74 6.79
N PRO A 131 3.62 -36.10 7.54
CA PRO A 131 4.21 -35.20 8.51
C PRO A 131 4.78 -33.97 7.79
N ILE A 132 4.50 -32.77 8.33
CA ILE A 132 5.14 -31.55 7.89
C ILE A 132 6.58 -31.59 8.35
N GLN A 133 7.50 -31.37 7.40
CA GLN A 133 8.92 -31.19 7.71
C GLN A 133 9.12 -29.72 8.06
N LEU A 134 9.57 -29.47 9.28
CA LEU A 134 9.90 -28.14 9.75
C LEU A 134 11.41 -27.95 9.64
N GLU A 135 11.85 -26.99 8.85
CA GLU A 135 13.24 -26.56 8.80
C GLU A 135 13.42 -25.29 9.62
N LYS A 136 14.49 -25.26 10.41
CA LYS A 136 14.96 -24.05 11.08
C LYS A 136 15.97 -23.37 10.17
N SER A 137 15.72 -22.12 9.83
CA SER A 137 16.66 -21.29 9.09
C SER A 137 17.05 -20.08 9.94
N GLU A 138 18.31 -19.67 9.84
CA GLU A 138 18.78 -18.43 10.42
C GLU A 138 18.05 -17.24 9.78
N VAL A 139 17.91 -16.17 10.54
CA VAL A 139 17.18 -14.98 10.12
C VAL A 139 18.13 -13.83 9.85
N ASN A 140 18.11 -13.30 8.65
CA ASN A 140 18.77 -12.05 8.35
C ASN A 140 18.00 -10.89 9.01
N LYS A 141 18.66 -10.16 9.92
CA LYS A 141 18.05 -9.03 10.67
C LYS A 141 18.11 -7.72 9.90
N SER A 142 17.71 -7.77 8.63
CA SER A 142 17.54 -6.57 7.82
C SER A 142 16.23 -6.61 7.02
N VAL A 143 15.73 -5.44 6.64
CA VAL A 143 14.46 -5.29 5.91
C VAL A 143 14.66 -4.40 4.70
N LEU A 144 14.08 -4.81 3.57
CA LEU A 144 13.91 -3.96 2.40
C LEU A 144 12.62 -3.16 2.55
N VAL A 145 12.70 -1.84 2.44
CA VAL A 145 11.54 -0.95 2.36
C VAL A 145 11.50 -0.33 0.96
N ILE A 146 10.44 -0.56 0.20
CA ILE A 146 10.27 -0.10 -1.18
C ILE A 146 9.32 1.10 -1.21
N GLY A 147 9.86 2.29 -1.49
CA GLY A 147 9.19 3.58 -1.50
C GLY A 147 9.66 4.49 -0.37
N GLY A 148 10.24 5.65 -0.72
CA GLY A 148 10.77 6.65 0.21
C GLY A 148 9.79 7.75 0.59
N GLY A 149 8.47 7.51 0.43
CA GLY A 149 7.42 8.41 0.89
C GLY A 149 7.14 8.30 2.39
N ILE A 150 6.06 8.92 2.86
CA ILE A 150 5.70 8.97 4.30
C ILE A 150 5.62 7.58 4.95
N ALA A 151 5.01 6.61 4.28
CA ALA A 151 4.91 5.25 4.78
C ALA A 151 6.29 4.61 4.94
N GLY A 152 7.13 4.67 3.90
CA GLY A 152 8.47 4.07 3.93
C GLY A 152 9.39 4.71 4.95
N MET A 153 9.35 6.03 5.08
CA MET A 153 10.14 6.75 6.08
C MET A 153 9.77 6.32 7.52
N HIS A 154 8.47 6.20 7.81
CA HIS A 154 8.01 5.76 9.13
C HIS A 154 8.25 4.27 9.37
N SER A 155 8.12 3.40 8.36
CA SER A 155 8.49 1.99 8.47
C SER A 155 9.99 1.84 8.77
N ALA A 156 10.84 2.56 8.02
CA ALA A 156 12.29 2.51 8.18
C ALA A 156 12.75 2.99 9.58
N LEU A 157 12.21 4.12 10.06
CA LEU A 157 12.51 4.61 11.40
C LEU A 157 12.05 3.64 12.50
N SER A 158 10.83 3.09 12.37
CA SER A 158 10.29 2.17 13.37
C SER A 158 11.08 0.86 13.44
N LEU A 159 11.61 0.37 12.33
CA LEU A 159 12.49 -0.79 12.28
C LEU A 159 13.87 -0.49 12.89
N ALA A 160 14.46 0.66 12.52
CA ALA A 160 15.75 1.06 13.03
C ALA A 160 15.74 1.32 14.56
N GLU A 161 14.64 1.85 15.11
CA GLU A 161 14.40 1.99 16.55
C GLU A 161 14.38 0.63 17.29
N GLN A 162 14.09 -0.46 16.58
CA GLN A 162 14.13 -1.83 17.08
C GLN A 162 15.45 -2.56 16.78
N GLY A 163 16.48 -1.82 16.28
CA GLY A 163 17.80 -2.36 15.98
C GLY A 163 17.90 -3.17 14.69
N ILE A 164 16.90 -3.06 13.81
CA ILE A 164 16.87 -3.77 12.53
C ILE A 164 17.46 -2.87 11.45
N LYS A 165 18.41 -3.42 10.66
CA LYS A 165 18.98 -2.71 9.50
C LYS A 165 17.94 -2.57 8.40
N VAL A 166 17.89 -1.39 7.75
CA VAL A 166 16.93 -1.09 6.68
C VAL A 166 17.63 -0.66 5.40
N HIS A 167 17.23 -1.25 4.28
CA HIS A 167 17.53 -0.77 2.95
C HIS A 167 16.30 -0.09 2.38
N LEU A 168 16.30 1.25 2.32
CA LEU A 168 15.20 2.05 1.78
C LEU A 168 15.45 2.35 0.31
N VAL A 169 14.63 1.77 -0.57
CA VAL A 169 14.75 1.95 -2.03
C VAL A 169 13.69 2.93 -2.51
N GLU A 170 14.13 4.00 -3.20
CA GLU A 170 13.27 5.05 -3.76
C GLU A 170 13.59 5.27 -5.25
N LYS A 171 12.55 5.23 -6.08
CA LYS A 171 12.68 5.43 -7.54
C LYS A 171 13.05 6.86 -7.93
N SER A 172 12.57 7.84 -7.15
CA SER A 172 12.84 9.26 -7.39
C SER A 172 14.28 9.64 -7.02
N ALA A 173 14.72 10.78 -7.51
CA ALA A 173 16.02 11.33 -7.17
C ALA A 173 16.17 11.66 -5.67
N VAL A 174 15.05 11.83 -4.96
CA VAL A 174 14.98 12.25 -3.55
C VAL A 174 13.86 11.52 -2.82
N ILE A 175 14.00 11.39 -1.50
CA ILE A 175 12.95 10.86 -0.61
C ILE A 175 11.93 11.95 -0.25
N GLY A 176 10.77 11.55 0.28
CA GLY A 176 9.69 12.44 0.75
C GLY A 176 8.34 12.19 0.08
N GLY A 177 8.34 11.69 -1.16
CA GLY A 177 7.12 11.41 -1.92
C GLY A 177 6.31 12.68 -2.22
N TYR A 178 4.98 12.56 -2.26
CA TYR A 178 4.10 13.72 -2.49
C TYR A 178 4.08 14.71 -1.32
N GLN A 179 4.36 14.24 -0.09
CA GLN A 179 4.20 15.04 1.12
C GLN A 179 5.08 16.31 1.15
N VAL A 180 6.26 16.24 0.57
CA VAL A 180 7.19 17.39 0.50
C VAL A 180 6.74 18.49 -0.46
N ARG A 181 5.68 18.26 -1.25
CA ARG A 181 5.11 19.23 -2.22
C ARG A 181 3.95 20.04 -1.62
N PHE A 182 3.39 19.61 -0.49
CA PHE A 182 2.26 20.27 0.14
C PHE A 182 2.70 21.48 0.97
N ALA A 183 1.96 22.57 0.90
CA ALA A 183 2.20 23.76 1.71
C ALA A 183 1.75 23.52 3.17
N LYS A 184 0.53 23.03 3.35
CA LYS A 184 -0.05 22.75 4.66
C LYS A 184 -0.71 21.38 4.72
N ALA A 185 -0.67 20.76 5.90
CA ALA A 185 -1.29 19.47 6.15
C ALA A 185 -2.50 19.59 7.08
N PHE A 186 -3.64 19.01 6.67
CA PHE A 186 -4.82 18.92 7.52
C PHE A 186 -4.62 17.92 8.68
N PRO A 187 -5.35 17.98 9.80
CA PRO A 187 -6.42 18.94 10.10
C PRO A 187 -5.95 20.16 10.91
N ARG A 188 -4.67 20.42 11.02
CA ARG A 188 -4.11 21.52 11.83
C ARG A 188 -3.57 22.68 11.03
N ASP A 189 -3.57 22.59 9.70
CA ASP A 189 -2.94 23.53 8.79
C ASP A 189 -1.45 23.76 9.09
N GLU A 190 -0.77 22.71 9.58
CA GLU A 190 0.66 22.73 9.88
C GLU A 190 1.47 22.81 8.58
N CYS A 191 2.55 23.58 8.60
CA CYS A 191 3.51 23.62 7.50
C CYS A 191 4.02 22.22 7.21
N SER A 192 3.75 21.68 6.02
CA SER A 192 4.08 20.31 5.67
C SER A 192 5.60 20.07 5.62
N PRO A 193 6.42 20.87 4.91
CA PRO A 193 7.88 20.74 4.95
C PRO A 193 8.43 20.79 6.37
N CYS A 194 7.95 21.71 7.21
CA CYS A 194 8.39 21.85 8.60
C CYS A 194 8.08 20.62 9.45
N ALA A 195 6.96 19.95 9.20
CA ALA A 195 6.56 18.74 9.93
C ALA A 195 7.41 17.52 9.51
N PHE A 196 7.84 17.47 8.24
CA PHE A 196 8.54 16.30 7.69
C PHE A 196 10.08 16.43 7.67
N ALA A 197 10.64 17.64 7.63
CA ALA A 197 12.09 17.84 7.68
C ALA A 197 12.78 17.16 8.87
N PRO A 198 12.24 17.20 10.11
CA PRO A 198 12.82 16.46 11.23
C PRO A 198 12.80 14.94 11.05
N ILE A 199 11.77 14.40 10.37
CA ILE A 199 11.67 12.97 10.07
C ILE A 199 12.75 12.56 9.07
N ILE A 200 12.91 13.33 7.99
CA ILE A 200 13.97 13.12 6.99
C ILE A 200 15.35 13.19 7.68
N THR A 201 15.58 14.21 8.53
CA THR A 201 16.84 14.36 9.26
C THR A 201 17.15 13.16 10.16
N ARG A 202 16.17 12.66 10.90
CA ARG A 202 16.34 11.45 11.74
C ARG A 202 16.66 10.22 10.91
N LEU A 203 16.00 10.07 9.77
CA LEU A 203 16.17 8.94 8.86
C LEU A 203 17.57 8.94 8.24
N VAL A 204 18.02 10.09 7.73
CA VAL A 204 19.34 10.27 7.09
C VAL A 204 20.50 10.05 8.03
N ASN A 205 20.36 10.49 9.28
CA ASN A 205 21.41 10.37 10.30
C ASN A 205 21.36 9.03 11.06
N ASN A 206 20.48 8.11 10.71
CA ASN A 206 20.40 6.82 11.38
C ASN A 206 21.35 5.80 10.71
N PRO A 207 22.37 5.28 11.42
CA PRO A 207 23.35 4.36 10.84
C PRO A 207 22.78 3.00 10.44
N LEU A 208 21.58 2.65 10.89
CA LEU A 208 20.89 1.42 10.51
C LEU A 208 20.07 1.58 9.21
N ILE A 209 19.93 2.79 8.66
CA ILE A 209 19.13 3.04 7.46
C ILE A 209 20.03 3.41 6.29
N GLU A 210 20.06 2.57 5.28
CA GLU A 210 20.76 2.81 4.03
C GLU A 210 19.76 3.22 2.94
N ILE A 211 19.90 4.45 2.40
CA ILE A 211 18.99 5.01 1.42
C ILE A 211 19.54 4.78 0.00
N HIS A 212 18.74 4.16 -0.85
CA HIS A 212 19.02 3.95 -2.26
C HIS A 212 18.03 4.77 -3.11
N SER A 213 18.34 6.04 -3.36
CA SER A 213 17.56 6.89 -4.27
C SER A 213 17.91 6.61 -5.74
N LEU A 214 17.05 7.02 -6.69
CA LEU A 214 17.14 6.66 -8.11
C LEU A 214 17.32 5.15 -8.32
N SER A 215 16.57 4.34 -7.56
CA SER A 215 16.79 2.90 -7.53
C SER A 215 15.46 2.14 -7.61
N GLU A 216 15.48 1.06 -8.36
CA GLU A 216 14.31 0.18 -8.55
C GLU A 216 14.66 -1.26 -8.20
N VAL A 217 13.74 -1.97 -7.57
CA VAL A 217 13.86 -3.42 -7.36
C VAL A 217 13.51 -4.12 -8.67
N ILE A 218 14.43 -4.93 -9.18
CA ILE A 218 14.28 -5.64 -10.46
C ILE A 218 14.16 -7.15 -10.32
N ASN A 219 14.52 -7.69 -9.16
CA ASN A 219 14.33 -9.10 -8.85
C ASN A 219 14.18 -9.33 -7.36
N VAL A 220 13.31 -10.26 -6.99
CA VAL A 220 13.11 -10.77 -5.63
C VAL A 220 13.01 -12.29 -5.69
N SER A 221 13.79 -12.98 -4.89
CA SER A 221 13.74 -14.44 -4.72
C SER A 221 14.02 -14.82 -3.27
N GLY A 222 13.85 -16.08 -2.92
CA GLY A 222 14.03 -16.55 -1.55
C GLY A 222 12.74 -16.59 -0.75
N ARG A 223 12.84 -16.59 0.58
CA ARG A 223 11.73 -16.77 1.53
C ARG A 223 11.91 -15.89 2.76
N VAL A 224 10.90 -15.82 3.61
CA VAL A 224 11.00 -15.07 4.89
C VAL A 224 12.23 -15.53 5.69
N GLY A 225 12.95 -14.56 6.23
CA GLY A 225 14.25 -14.76 6.87
C GLY A 225 15.43 -14.61 5.92
N GLU A 226 15.27 -14.87 4.61
CA GLU A 226 16.35 -14.80 3.63
C GLU A 226 15.82 -14.54 2.22
N TYR A 227 15.59 -13.28 1.90
CA TYR A 227 15.27 -12.82 0.54
C TYR A 227 16.52 -12.29 -0.16
N TYR A 228 16.70 -12.67 -1.42
CA TYR A 228 17.74 -12.19 -2.33
C TYR A 228 17.14 -11.16 -3.27
N ILE A 229 17.65 -9.93 -3.21
CA ILE A 229 17.09 -8.78 -3.90
C ILE A 229 18.13 -8.22 -4.87
N THR A 230 17.72 -7.95 -6.10
CA THR A 230 18.52 -7.16 -7.04
C THR A 230 17.93 -5.76 -7.15
N VAL A 231 18.71 -4.75 -6.79
CA VAL A 231 18.35 -3.33 -6.90
C VAL A 231 19.17 -2.69 -8.01
N ARG A 232 18.50 -2.13 -9.00
CA ARG A 232 19.13 -1.31 -10.04
C ARG A 232 19.21 0.13 -9.59
N LYS A 233 20.44 0.65 -9.45
CA LYS A 233 20.73 2.07 -9.19
C LYS A 233 20.89 2.79 -10.53
N HIS A 234 20.00 3.71 -10.82
CA HIS A 234 20.09 4.56 -12.00
C HIS A 234 21.07 5.70 -11.75
N PRO A 235 21.78 6.18 -12.80
CA PRO A 235 22.74 7.24 -12.66
C PRO A 235 22.07 8.58 -12.30
N ARG A 236 22.61 9.26 -11.33
CA ARG A 236 22.25 10.64 -10.96
C ARG A 236 22.94 11.67 -11.83
N TYR A 237 24.03 11.25 -12.49
CA TYR A 237 24.96 12.09 -13.24
C TYR A 237 25.65 13.18 -12.41
N VAL A 238 25.47 13.12 -11.10
CA VAL A 238 26.16 13.93 -10.10
C VAL A 238 26.51 13.03 -8.92
N ASP A 239 27.80 12.96 -8.59
CA ASP A 239 28.30 12.20 -7.45
C ASP A 239 27.92 12.91 -6.15
N ALA A 240 26.95 12.31 -5.43
CA ALA A 240 26.43 12.88 -4.18
C ALA A 240 27.48 13.00 -3.07
N SER A 241 28.56 12.20 -3.12
CA SER A 241 29.65 12.27 -2.14
C SER A 241 30.60 13.45 -2.37
N LYS A 242 30.62 14.01 -3.58
CA LYS A 242 31.45 15.13 -3.97
C LYS A 242 30.68 16.45 -4.08
N CYS A 243 29.40 16.38 -4.37
CA CYS A 243 28.56 17.55 -4.63
C CYS A 243 28.36 18.38 -3.36
N THR A 244 28.78 19.66 -3.38
CA THR A 244 28.59 20.62 -2.28
C THR A 244 27.32 21.44 -2.41
N ASN A 245 26.50 21.18 -3.44
CA ASN A 245 25.27 21.91 -3.74
C ASN A 245 25.48 23.42 -3.98
N CYS A 246 26.62 23.84 -4.55
CA CYS A 246 26.92 25.26 -4.80
C CYS A 246 26.04 25.93 -5.86
N GLY A 247 25.40 25.15 -6.75
CA GLY A 247 24.52 25.67 -7.80
C GLY A 247 25.19 26.10 -9.11
N ASP A 248 26.54 26.15 -9.19
CA ASP A 248 27.25 26.64 -10.37
C ASP A 248 26.87 25.87 -11.66
N CYS A 249 26.69 24.56 -11.54
CA CYS A 249 26.27 23.71 -12.67
C CYS A 249 24.88 24.11 -13.23
N THR A 250 23.97 24.55 -12.37
CA THR A 250 22.63 25.02 -12.76
C THR A 250 22.71 26.36 -13.50
N THR A 251 23.57 27.29 -13.05
CA THR A 251 23.68 28.63 -13.67
C THR A 251 24.18 28.57 -15.10
N VAL A 252 25.07 27.64 -15.42
CA VAL A 252 25.63 27.47 -16.78
C VAL A 252 24.79 26.57 -17.71
N CYS A 253 23.76 25.93 -17.20
CA CYS A 253 22.91 25.07 -18.01
C CYS A 253 21.99 25.90 -18.91
N PRO A 254 22.13 25.81 -20.26
CA PRO A 254 21.34 26.65 -21.16
C PRO A 254 19.92 26.14 -21.41
N LYS A 255 19.60 24.92 -20.94
CA LYS A 255 18.36 24.23 -21.27
C LYS A 255 17.44 24.15 -20.08
N GLU A 256 16.18 24.45 -20.32
CA GLU A 256 15.08 24.32 -19.36
C GLU A 256 14.15 23.16 -19.74
N ILE A 257 13.54 22.55 -18.75
CA ILE A 257 12.58 21.46 -18.88
C ILE A 257 11.44 21.67 -17.88
N PRO A 258 10.26 21.09 -18.11
CA PRO A 258 9.15 21.14 -17.17
C PRO A 258 9.54 20.65 -15.78
N ASN A 259 9.13 21.39 -14.74
CA ASN A 259 9.44 21.06 -13.36
C ASN A 259 8.40 20.05 -12.81
N LYS A 260 8.78 18.78 -12.78
CA LYS A 260 7.92 17.70 -12.26
C LYS A 260 7.58 17.88 -10.77
N TYR A 261 8.40 18.57 -9.97
CA TYR A 261 8.08 18.89 -8.59
C TYR A 261 6.90 19.86 -8.48
N GLU A 262 6.83 20.82 -9.40
CA GLU A 262 5.74 21.81 -9.52
C GLU A 262 4.57 21.31 -10.39
N PHE A 263 4.43 20.00 -10.61
CA PHE A 263 3.41 19.44 -11.52
C PHE A 263 3.44 20.09 -12.91
N GLU A 264 4.63 20.40 -13.42
CA GLU A 264 4.90 21.00 -14.72
C GLU A 264 4.35 22.44 -14.91
N LEU A 265 3.91 23.11 -13.84
CA LEU A 265 3.46 24.50 -13.88
C LEU A 265 4.56 25.51 -14.17
N GLY A 266 5.81 25.13 -14.02
CA GLY A 266 6.99 25.93 -14.30
C GLY A 266 8.13 25.09 -14.88
N ASN A 267 9.25 25.77 -15.19
CA ASN A 267 10.44 25.13 -15.72
C ASN A 267 11.61 25.21 -14.73
N HIS A 268 12.53 24.25 -14.83
CA HIS A 268 13.84 24.32 -14.18
C HIS A 268 14.94 23.88 -15.17
N LYS A 269 16.19 24.07 -14.77
CA LYS A 269 17.33 23.60 -15.57
C LYS A 269 17.42 22.08 -15.61
N ARG A 270 17.98 21.49 -16.68
CA ARG A 270 18.16 20.03 -16.78
C ARG A 270 18.99 19.45 -15.64
N ILE A 271 19.98 20.21 -15.14
CA ILE A 271 20.70 19.90 -13.91
C ILE A 271 20.16 20.81 -12.80
N HIS A 272 19.59 20.20 -11.76
CA HIS A 272 18.85 20.91 -10.73
C HIS A 272 18.88 20.17 -9.39
N ILE A 273 18.51 20.84 -8.33
CA ILE A 273 18.07 20.21 -7.08
C ILE A 273 16.54 20.15 -7.10
N PRO A 274 15.91 19.01 -6.81
CA PRO A 274 14.45 18.88 -6.92
C PRO A 274 13.65 19.84 -6.04
N TYR A 275 14.08 20.07 -4.80
CA TYR A 275 13.56 21.07 -3.86
C TYR A 275 14.63 21.41 -2.80
N ALA A 276 14.48 22.49 -2.07
CA ALA A 276 15.54 23.05 -1.23
C ALA A 276 16.06 22.09 -0.13
N GLU A 277 15.15 21.37 0.55
CA GLU A 277 15.46 20.42 1.63
C GLU A 277 15.63 18.98 1.14
N ALA A 278 15.81 18.79 -0.17
CA ALA A 278 15.91 17.48 -0.80
C ALA A 278 17.01 16.61 -0.18
N HIS A 279 16.72 15.33 0.01
CA HIS A 279 17.75 14.35 0.36
C HIS A 279 17.78 13.19 -0.66
N PRO A 280 18.96 12.85 -1.22
CA PRO A 280 20.29 13.47 -1.00
C PRO A 280 20.34 14.95 -1.41
N HIS A 281 21.05 15.76 -0.62
CA HIS A 281 21.19 17.19 -0.86
C HIS A 281 22.23 17.47 -1.96
N CYS A 282 21.94 17.02 -3.15
CA CYS A 282 22.80 17.21 -4.31
C CYS A 282 21.96 17.33 -5.60
N HIS A 283 22.59 17.94 -6.60
CA HIS A 283 21.98 18.07 -7.92
C HIS A 283 21.73 16.72 -8.58
N VAL A 284 20.86 16.72 -9.58
CA VAL A 284 20.58 15.59 -10.48
C VAL A 284 20.42 16.11 -11.88
N VAL A 285 20.86 15.36 -12.88
CA VAL A 285 20.49 15.59 -14.27
C VAL A 285 19.26 14.75 -14.59
N SER A 286 18.25 15.36 -15.19
CA SER A 286 17.03 14.63 -15.57
C SER A 286 17.36 13.53 -16.58
N PRO A 287 17.09 12.23 -16.26
CA PRO A 287 17.48 11.11 -17.12
C PRO A 287 16.87 11.16 -18.52
N ASP A 288 15.65 11.67 -18.64
CA ASP A 288 14.91 11.76 -19.91
C ASP A 288 15.65 12.61 -20.97
N TYR A 289 16.61 13.44 -20.57
CA TYR A 289 17.33 14.36 -21.44
C TYR A 289 18.84 14.09 -21.52
N ILE A 290 19.31 12.99 -21.00
CA ILE A 290 20.75 12.71 -20.88
C ILE A 290 21.44 12.56 -22.23
N GLU A 291 20.78 11.93 -23.21
CA GLU A 291 21.35 11.77 -24.55
C GLU A 291 21.58 13.12 -25.25
N ASP A 292 20.66 14.08 -25.06
CA ASP A 292 20.85 15.44 -25.59
C ASP A 292 21.96 16.20 -24.84
N CYS A 293 22.09 15.95 -23.51
CA CYS A 293 23.20 16.50 -22.71
C CYS A 293 24.57 15.96 -23.18
N ARG A 294 24.64 14.67 -23.51
CA ARG A 294 25.89 14.03 -24.01
C ARG A 294 26.28 14.48 -25.41
N ASN A 295 25.32 14.54 -26.32
CA ASN A 295 25.58 14.66 -27.76
C ASN A 295 25.44 16.10 -28.27
N ASN A 296 24.54 16.92 -27.70
CA ASN A 296 24.18 18.22 -28.23
C ASN A 296 24.47 19.38 -27.27
N CYS A 297 25.12 19.11 -26.13
CA CYS A 297 25.49 20.12 -25.14
C CYS A 297 27.01 20.20 -25.01
N HIS A 298 27.52 21.39 -24.72
CA HIS A 298 28.97 21.62 -24.51
C HIS A 298 29.48 21.10 -23.17
N ARG A 299 28.63 20.42 -22.35
CA ARG A 299 28.94 19.87 -21.04
C ARG A 299 29.50 20.93 -20.07
N TYR A 300 28.97 22.15 -20.11
CA TYR A 300 29.44 23.25 -19.27
C TYR A 300 29.33 22.93 -17.76
N CYS A 301 28.30 22.16 -17.39
CA CYS A 301 28.07 21.73 -15.99
C CYS A 301 29.21 20.84 -15.47
N GLU A 302 29.82 19.99 -16.29
CA GLU A 302 31.00 19.21 -15.91
C GLU A 302 32.22 20.10 -15.73
N LYS A 303 32.43 21.02 -16.70
CA LYS A 303 33.59 21.90 -16.75
C LYS A 303 33.65 22.91 -15.63
N ILE A 304 32.49 23.42 -15.17
CA ILE A 304 32.41 24.42 -14.10
C ILE A 304 32.51 23.78 -12.70
N CYS A 305 32.22 22.49 -12.59
CA CYS A 305 32.17 21.82 -11.30
C CYS A 305 33.56 21.69 -10.65
N SER A 306 33.88 22.57 -9.71
CA SER A 306 35.17 22.57 -8.99
C SER A 306 35.46 21.29 -8.21
N GLN A 307 34.42 20.55 -7.86
CA GLN A 307 34.49 19.27 -7.14
C GLN A 307 34.56 18.05 -8.06
N ASN A 308 34.50 18.24 -9.39
CA ASN A 308 34.37 17.16 -10.37
C ASN A 308 33.27 16.15 -10.00
N ALA A 309 32.13 16.68 -9.49
CA ALA A 309 31.00 15.85 -9.07
C ALA A 309 30.07 15.50 -10.23
N VAL A 310 30.03 16.29 -11.30
CA VAL A 310 29.19 16.04 -12.48
C VAL A 310 29.89 15.09 -13.43
N ASP A 311 29.21 14.00 -13.80
CA ASP A 311 29.70 13.00 -14.75
C ASP A 311 28.49 12.51 -15.57
N LEU A 312 28.36 13.03 -16.79
CA LEU A 312 27.27 12.71 -17.70
C LEU A 312 27.37 11.29 -18.29
N ASP A 313 28.50 10.63 -18.12
CA ASP A 313 28.75 9.28 -18.65
C ASP A 313 28.52 8.18 -17.58
N MET A 314 28.01 8.53 -16.39
CA MET A 314 27.62 7.54 -15.39
C MET A 314 26.66 6.49 -15.95
N GLU A 315 26.86 5.24 -15.55
CA GLU A 315 26.04 4.10 -15.94
C GLU A 315 25.23 3.56 -14.75
N ALA A 316 24.15 2.85 -15.08
CA ALA A 316 23.36 2.12 -14.07
C ALA A 316 24.17 0.96 -13.47
N LYS A 317 23.93 0.65 -12.20
CA LYS A 317 24.61 -0.44 -11.48
C LYS A 317 23.59 -1.30 -10.72
N ASP A 318 23.74 -2.61 -10.82
CA ASP A 318 22.94 -3.56 -10.07
C ASP A 318 23.64 -3.90 -8.74
N VAL A 319 22.91 -3.82 -7.65
CA VAL A 319 23.37 -4.13 -6.29
C VAL A 319 22.57 -5.33 -5.78
N GLN A 320 23.28 -6.30 -5.20
CA GLN A 320 22.67 -7.46 -4.57
C GLN A 320 22.53 -7.20 -3.06
N LEU A 321 21.33 -7.43 -2.53
CA LEU A 321 21.04 -7.31 -1.10
C LEU A 321 20.45 -8.64 -0.62
N THR A 322 20.76 -9.00 0.63
CA THR A 322 20.08 -10.11 1.32
C THR A 322 19.37 -9.54 2.53
N VAL A 323 18.07 -9.79 2.66
CA VAL A 323 17.21 -9.26 3.73
C VAL A 323 16.27 -10.33 4.29
N GLY A 324 15.86 -10.17 5.55
CA GLY A 324 14.91 -11.10 6.18
C GLY A 324 13.46 -10.85 5.83
N GLY A 325 13.12 -9.65 5.36
CA GLY A 325 11.75 -9.31 5.00
C GLY A 325 11.61 -8.06 4.14
N ILE A 326 10.40 -7.81 3.65
CA ILE A 326 10.10 -6.77 2.68
C ILE A 326 8.85 -5.98 3.11
N ILE A 327 8.92 -4.65 3.06
CA ILE A 327 7.75 -3.75 3.18
C ILE A 327 7.60 -2.96 1.89
N VAL A 328 6.42 -3.02 1.27
CA VAL A 328 6.10 -2.28 0.05
C VAL A 328 5.16 -1.12 0.37
N CYS A 329 5.58 0.10 0.00
CA CYS A 329 4.88 1.34 0.31
C CYS A 329 5.08 2.39 -0.79
N THR A 330 4.77 1.99 -2.03
CA THR A 330 5.07 2.74 -3.26
C THR A 330 4.12 3.89 -3.57
N GLY A 331 3.13 4.12 -2.71
CA GLY A 331 2.23 5.26 -2.87
C GLY A 331 1.19 5.07 -3.97
N TYR A 332 0.89 6.15 -4.69
CA TYR A 332 -0.19 6.29 -5.66
C TYR A 332 0.27 7.15 -6.85
N LYS A 333 -0.53 7.17 -7.89
CA LYS A 333 -0.53 8.22 -8.90
C LYS A 333 -1.82 9.03 -8.84
N LEU A 334 -1.80 10.23 -9.38
CA LEU A 334 -2.99 11.07 -9.52
C LEU A 334 -3.74 10.67 -10.79
N TYR A 335 -5.07 10.66 -10.71
CA TYR A 335 -5.92 10.59 -11.88
C TYR A 335 -5.69 11.84 -12.75
N GLU A 336 -5.50 11.66 -14.04
CA GLU A 336 -5.36 12.74 -15.01
C GLU A 336 -6.74 13.12 -15.56
N PRO A 337 -7.28 14.29 -15.22
CA PRO A 337 -8.60 14.68 -15.69
C PRO A 337 -8.61 14.97 -17.19
N ASP A 338 -9.68 14.56 -17.86
CA ASP A 338 -10.04 14.97 -19.22
C ASP A 338 -11.30 15.86 -19.24
N GLU A 339 -11.86 16.13 -18.05
CA GLU A 339 -13.08 16.87 -17.84
C GLU A 339 -12.82 18.38 -17.62
N PHE A 340 -13.88 19.16 -17.75
CA PHE A 340 -13.94 20.59 -17.38
C PHE A 340 -12.89 21.48 -18.08
N HIS A 341 -12.46 21.11 -19.29
CA HIS A 341 -11.44 21.84 -20.08
C HIS A 341 -10.04 21.89 -19.43
N TYR A 342 -9.67 20.88 -18.63
CA TYR A 342 -8.36 20.82 -17.96
C TYR A 342 -7.18 20.94 -18.94
N THR A 343 -7.25 20.27 -20.10
CA THR A 343 -6.20 20.32 -21.11
C THR A 343 -6.24 21.57 -22.01
N GLU A 344 -7.34 22.34 -21.94
CA GLU A 344 -7.59 23.47 -22.85
C GLU A 344 -7.36 24.82 -22.17
N SER A 345 -7.62 24.95 -20.86
CA SER A 345 -7.53 26.19 -20.10
C SER A 345 -6.51 26.10 -18.97
N LYS A 346 -5.58 27.06 -18.95
CA LYS A 346 -4.62 27.21 -17.84
C LYS A 346 -5.25 27.59 -16.50
N ASN A 347 -6.53 28.02 -16.51
CA ASN A 347 -7.26 28.39 -15.29
C ASN A 347 -8.05 27.22 -14.71
N VAL A 348 -7.96 26.03 -15.33
CA VAL A 348 -8.45 24.78 -14.77
C VAL A 348 -7.23 23.97 -14.32
N VAL A 349 -7.11 23.75 -13.03
CA VAL A 349 -5.96 23.11 -12.40
C VAL A 349 -6.40 21.97 -11.48
N THR A 350 -5.56 21.01 -11.26
CA THR A 350 -5.79 19.96 -10.25
C THR A 350 -5.57 20.51 -8.84
N LEU A 351 -6.06 19.79 -7.85
CA LEU A 351 -5.86 20.15 -6.43
C LEU A 351 -4.36 20.26 -6.08
N ASN A 352 -3.54 19.39 -6.63
CA ASN A 352 -2.11 19.35 -6.38
C ASN A 352 -1.35 20.49 -7.10
N GLU A 353 -1.79 20.89 -8.27
CA GLU A 353 -1.29 22.07 -8.97
C GLU A 353 -1.66 23.35 -8.21
N TYR A 354 -2.91 23.43 -7.74
CA TYR A 354 -3.35 24.56 -6.92
C TYR A 354 -2.58 24.67 -5.60
N GLU A 355 -2.23 23.53 -5.00
CA GLU A 355 -1.35 23.47 -3.84
C GLU A 355 0.00 24.16 -4.11
N ARG A 356 0.59 23.97 -5.30
CA ARG A 356 1.86 24.61 -5.69
C ARG A 356 1.67 26.08 -6.07
N ILE A 357 0.52 26.47 -6.60
CA ILE A 357 0.19 27.88 -6.83
C ILE A 357 0.12 28.64 -5.51
N ILE A 358 -0.52 28.07 -4.47
CA ILE A 358 -0.70 28.76 -3.19
C ILE A 358 0.52 28.66 -2.25
N ALA A 359 1.45 27.75 -2.52
CA ALA A 359 2.66 27.56 -1.72
C ALA A 359 3.61 28.75 -1.83
N ALA A 360 4.22 29.16 -0.72
CA ALA A 360 5.14 30.30 -0.69
C ALA A 360 6.39 30.10 -1.54
N ASP A 361 6.81 28.84 -1.72
CA ASP A 361 7.94 28.42 -2.57
C ASP A 361 7.49 27.94 -3.95
N GLY A 362 6.22 28.11 -4.31
CA GLY A 362 5.64 27.66 -5.56
C GLY A 362 5.79 28.65 -6.72
N VAL A 363 5.21 28.29 -7.87
CA VAL A 363 5.40 28.99 -9.15
C VAL A 363 4.91 30.47 -9.19
N THR A 364 4.13 30.87 -8.21
CA THR A 364 3.57 32.24 -8.10
C THR A 364 4.03 32.98 -6.83
N ASP A 365 5.07 32.48 -6.16
CA ASP A 365 5.55 33.03 -4.89
C ASP A 365 4.43 33.14 -3.83
N GLY A 366 3.54 32.15 -3.81
CA GLY A 366 2.43 32.07 -2.87
C GLY A 366 1.23 32.99 -3.15
N GLN A 367 1.17 33.62 -4.30
CA GLN A 367 0.04 34.45 -4.70
C GLN A 367 -0.98 33.63 -5.49
N VAL A 368 -2.26 33.74 -5.13
CA VAL A 368 -3.33 33.07 -5.89
C VAL A 368 -3.60 33.86 -7.17
N LYS A 369 -3.18 33.31 -8.30
CA LYS A 369 -3.28 33.95 -9.61
C LYS A 369 -3.82 33.01 -10.66
N ARG A 370 -4.58 33.56 -11.60
CA ARG A 370 -4.93 32.90 -12.87
C ARG A 370 -3.64 32.68 -13.67
N LEU A 371 -3.43 31.47 -14.14
CA LEU A 371 -2.21 31.13 -14.91
C LEU A 371 -2.25 31.66 -16.36
N SER A 372 -3.44 32.06 -16.87
CA SER A 372 -3.58 32.62 -18.21
C SER A 372 -3.09 34.07 -18.33
N ASP A 373 -3.35 34.91 -17.31
CA ASP A 373 -3.12 36.34 -17.38
C ASP A 373 -2.44 36.96 -16.14
N GLY A 374 -2.20 36.18 -15.10
CA GLY A 374 -1.55 36.61 -13.86
C GLY A 374 -2.41 37.44 -12.91
N ARG A 375 -3.73 37.58 -13.19
CA ARG A 375 -4.64 38.35 -12.32
C ARG A 375 -5.13 37.52 -11.15
N GLU A 376 -5.52 38.18 -10.07
CA GLU A 376 -6.19 37.54 -8.93
C GLU A 376 -7.60 37.08 -9.33
N PRO A 377 -7.99 35.85 -9.07
CA PRO A 377 -9.36 35.38 -9.34
C PRO A 377 -10.33 35.95 -8.31
N LYS A 378 -11.49 36.44 -8.78
CA LYS A 378 -12.60 36.90 -7.93
C LYS A 378 -13.52 35.76 -7.52
N SER A 379 -13.51 34.67 -8.31
CA SER A 379 -14.34 33.49 -8.09
C SER A 379 -13.58 32.21 -8.45
N ILE A 380 -13.65 31.23 -7.54
CA ILE A 380 -12.95 29.95 -7.69
C ILE A 380 -13.94 28.81 -7.43
N ALA A 381 -13.97 27.80 -8.29
CA ALA A 381 -14.76 26.59 -8.08
C ALA A 381 -13.84 25.41 -7.71
N PHE A 382 -14.11 24.75 -6.59
CA PHE A 382 -13.54 23.46 -6.25
C PHE A 382 -14.52 22.36 -6.67
N ILE A 383 -14.14 21.48 -7.57
CA ILE A 383 -14.95 20.33 -7.98
C ILE A 383 -14.36 19.08 -7.33
N LEU A 384 -15.09 18.53 -6.36
CA LEU A 384 -14.68 17.33 -5.64
C LEU A 384 -15.05 16.05 -6.40
N CYS A 385 -14.44 14.95 -6.02
CA CYS A 385 -14.71 13.61 -6.56
C CYS A 385 -14.44 13.44 -8.07
N VAL A 386 -13.53 14.24 -8.65
CA VAL A 386 -13.14 14.11 -10.05
C VAL A 386 -12.42 12.78 -10.25
N GLY A 387 -12.98 11.90 -11.10
CA GLY A 387 -12.49 10.53 -11.30
C GLY A 387 -12.76 9.57 -10.14
N SER A 388 -13.43 10.00 -9.03
CA SER A 388 -13.81 9.16 -7.89
C SER A 388 -15.32 8.98 -7.78
N LEU A 389 -15.78 7.92 -7.09
CA LEU A 389 -17.19 7.58 -6.91
C LEU A 389 -17.91 7.51 -8.28
N ASP A 390 -17.23 6.92 -9.23
CA ASP A 390 -17.67 6.77 -10.61
C ASP A 390 -17.45 5.32 -11.06
N PRO A 391 -18.53 4.56 -11.34
CA PRO A 391 -18.42 3.16 -11.75
C PRO A 391 -17.64 2.94 -13.06
N GLU A 392 -17.57 3.94 -13.94
CA GLU A 392 -16.85 3.85 -15.22
C GLU A 392 -15.35 4.21 -15.08
N LYS A 393 -14.97 4.87 -13.98
CA LYS A 393 -13.58 5.28 -13.67
C LYS A 393 -13.10 4.59 -12.40
N ASN A 394 -13.21 5.28 -11.27
CA ASN A 394 -12.83 4.72 -9.97
C ASN A 394 -14.07 4.65 -9.05
N PRO A 395 -14.60 3.44 -8.75
CA PRO A 395 -15.83 3.29 -7.97
C PRO A 395 -15.66 3.67 -6.48
N TYR A 396 -14.44 3.85 -6.03
CA TYR A 396 -14.09 4.18 -4.64
C TYR A 396 -13.91 5.69 -4.42
N CYS A 397 -13.94 6.09 -3.14
CA CYS A 397 -13.60 7.44 -2.69
C CYS A 397 -12.08 7.56 -2.46
N SER A 398 -11.48 8.65 -2.94
CA SER A 398 -10.06 8.96 -2.71
C SER A 398 -9.75 9.47 -1.29
N LYS A 399 -10.77 9.68 -0.45
CA LYS A 399 -10.69 9.88 1.01
C LYS A 399 -9.96 11.16 1.48
N TYR A 400 -9.09 11.74 0.67
CA TYR A 400 -8.28 12.91 1.08
C TYR A 400 -8.84 14.24 0.57
N CYS A 401 -9.52 14.24 -0.59
CA CYS A 401 -9.82 15.45 -1.35
C CYS A 401 -10.71 16.45 -0.60
N CYS A 402 -11.71 16.00 0.18
CA CYS A 402 -12.56 16.90 0.96
C CYS A 402 -11.77 17.70 2.00
N MET A 403 -10.87 17.02 2.73
CA MET A 403 -10.03 17.65 3.75
C MET A 403 -8.95 18.54 3.13
N ALA A 404 -8.30 18.09 2.06
CA ALA A 404 -7.30 18.86 1.34
C ALA A 404 -7.92 20.12 0.70
N SER A 405 -9.10 19.99 0.08
CA SER A 405 -9.83 21.16 -0.43
C SER A 405 -10.19 22.14 0.68
N ALA A 406 -10.64 21.67 1.85
CA ALA A 406 -10.92 22.54 2.99
C ALA A 406 -9.67 23.33 3.45
N THR A 407 -8.48 22.67 3.45
CA THR A 407 -7.20 23.34 3.72
C THR A 407 -6.94 24.47 2.71
N LEU A 408 -7.07 24.17 1.42
CA LEU A 408 -6.79 25.12 0.35
C LEU A 408 -7.82 26.26 0.30
N ILE A 409 -9.10 25.98 0.58
CA ILE A 409 -10.15 27.00 0.72
C ILE A 409 -9.82 27.97 1.86
N SER A 410 -9.42 27.45 3.02
CA SER A 410 -9.01 28.30 4.16
C SER A 410 -7.85 29.21 3.77
N GLN A 411 -6.81 28.67 3.14
CA GLN A 411 -5.65 29.44 2.67
C GLN A 411 -6.03 30.46 1.58
N THR A 412 -6.95 30.08 0.68
CA THR A 412 -7.48 30.99 -0.35
C THR A 412 -8.16 32.17 0.28
N LYS A 413 -9.04 31.94 1.26
CA LYS A 413 -9.75 33.03 1.97
C LYS A 413 -8.83 33.87 2.85
N GLU A 414 -7.74 33.32 3.38
CA GLU A 414 -6.69 34.10 4.06
C GLU A 414 -6.00 35.07 3.11
N LYS A 415 -5.76 34.68 1.85
CA LYS A 415 -5.04 35.48 0.84
C LYS A 415 -5.96 36.38 0.02
N LEU A 416 -7.17 35.94 -0.27
CA LEU A 416 -8.19 36.63 -1.05
C LEU A 416 -9.52 36.68 -0.27
N PRO A 417 -9.66 37.55 0.76
CA PRO A 417 -10.85 37.58 1.63
C PRO A 417 -12.16 37.84 0.88
N ASP A 418 -12.11 38.67 -0.17
CA ASP A 418 -13.28 39.09 -0.94
C ASP A 418 -13.66 38.09 -2.07
N SER A 419 -12.86 37.06 -2.31
CA SER A 419 -13.15 36.07 -3.35
C SER A 419 -14.36 35.21 -3.01
N LYS A 420 -15.14 34.84 -4.02
CA LYS A 420 -16.20 33.84 -3.91
C LYS A 420 -15.63 32.45 -4.17
N VAL A 421 -15.93 31.49 -3.31
CA VAL A 421 -15.51 30.10 -3.47
C VAL A 421 -16.74 29.21 -3.54
N TYR A 422 -16.86 28.45 -4.62
CA TYR A 422 -17.91 27.44 -4.81
C TYR A 422 -17.29 26.05 -4.65
N VAL A 423 -17.94 25.17 -3.89
CA VAL A 423 -17.46 23.81 -3.68
C VAL A 423 -18.55 22.84 -4.14
N PHE A 424 -18.30 22.15 -5.24
CA PHE A 424 -19.22 21.17 -5.82
C PHE A 424 -18.81 19.76 -5.41
N TYR A 425 -19.73 18.96 -4.88
CA TYR A 425 -19.42 17.64 -4.36
C TYR A 425 -20.55 16.62 -4.55
N LYS A 426 -20.18 15.34 -4.69
CA LYS A 426 -21.13 14.19 -4.65
C LYS A 426 -21.46 13.85 -3.20
N ASP A 427 -20.43 13.66 -2.38
CA ASP A 427 -20.53 13.38 -0.95
C ASP A 427 -19.29 13.92 -0.23
N ILE A 428 -19.40 14.14 1.10
CA ILE A 428 -18.30 14.62 1.93
C ILE A 428 -17.81 13.46 2.80
N GLN A 429 -16.52 13.15 2.65
CA GLN A 429 -15.83 12.15 3.45
C GLN A 429 -14.77 12.83 4.31
N THR A 430 -14.88 12.68 5.62
CA THR A 430 -13.92 13.22 6.58
C THR A 430 -13.13 12.11 7.25
N VAL A 431 -11.93 12.41 7.71
CA VAL A 431 -11.05 11.44 8.38
C VAL A 431 -10.65 11.93 9.76
N GLY A 432 -10.61 10.99 10.70
CA GLY A 432 -10.22 11.27 12.08
C GLY A 432 -11.27 12.07 12.86
N LYS A 433 -11.08 12.17 14.17
CA LYS A 433 -12.04 12.80 15.09
C LYS A 433 -12.28 14.31 14.89
N MET A 434 -11.39 14.99 14.16
CA MET A 434 -11.49 16.43 13.89
C MET A 434 -12.02 16.76 12.49
N GLY A 435 -12.19 15.74 11.63
CA GLY A 435 -12.47 15.95 10.21
C GLY A 435 -13.76 16.72 9.95
N ASP A 436 -14.86 16.35 10.58
CA ASP A 436 -16.15 17.03 10.43
C ASP A 436 -16.08 18.50 10.85
N ALA A 437 -15.53 18.78 12.03
CA ALA A 437 -15.38 20.15 12.52
C ALA A 437 -14.48 20.98 11.61
N TYR A 438 -13.45 20.34 11.02
CA TYR A 438 -12.53 20.99 10.10
C TYR A 438 -13.21 21.42 8.79
N VAL A 439 -14.00 20.55 8.17
CA VAL A 439 -14.76 20.88 6.96
C VAL A 439 -15.86 21.89 7.26
N ARG A 440 -16.62 21.72 8.35
CA ARG A 440 -17.66 22.67 8.76
C ARG A 440 -17.13 24.11 8.94
N ARG A 441 -15.93 24.27 9.48
CA ARG A 441 -15.29 25.59 9.58
C ARG A 441 -15.23 26.31 8.22
N THR A 442 -14.99 25.57 7.14
CA THR A 442 -14.97 26.18 5.80
C THR A 442 -16.35 26.39 5.20
N GLN A 443 -17.34 25.61 5.64
CA GLN A 443 -18.75 25.84 5.25
C GLN A 443 -19.32 27.11 5.87
N ASP A 444 -18.82 27.50 7.05
CA ASP A 444 -19.25 28.69 7.79
C ASP A 444 -18.46 29.97 7.39
N MET A 445 -17.49 29.88 6.45
CA MET A 445 -16.71 31.01 5.98
C MET A 445 -17.54 31.90 5.05
N ASP A 446 -17.45 33.23 5.24
CA ASP A 446 -18.11 34.20 4.36
C ASP A 446 -17.59 34.08 2.91
N GLY A 447 -18.51 34.09 1.96
CA GLY A 447 -18.21 33.94 0.53
C GLY A 447 -17.79 32.51 0.09
N VAL A 448 -18.00 31.48 0.93
CA VAL A 448 -17.81 30.06 0.58
C VAL A 448 -19.16 29.36 0.51
N GLU A 449 -19.48 28.77 -0.63
CA GLU A 449 -20.72 28.04 -0.86
C GLU A 449 -20.45 26.58 -1.17
N TRP A 450 -20.90 25.65 -0.31
CA TRP A 450 -20.85 24.22 -0.52
C TRP A 450 -22.15 23.72 -1.13
N ILE A 451 -22.08 23.22 -2.38
CA ILE A 451 -23.24 22.85 -3.19
C ILE A 451 -23.15 21.34 -3.48
N ARG A 452 -24.15 20.57 -3.00
CA ARG A 452 -24.25 19.13 -3.27
C ARG A 452 -24.77 18.89 -4.69
N SER A 453 -23.94 19.16 -5.66
CA SER A 453 -24.15 18.93 -7.08
C SER A 453 -22.79 18.88 -7.77
N VAL A 454 -22.62 18.04 -8.77
CA VAL A 454 -21.46 18.06 -9.65
C VAL A 454 -21.86 18.74 -10.94
N PRO A 455 -21.02 19.63 -11.53
CA PRO A 455 -21.32 20.23 -12.81
C PRO A 455 -21.57 19.17 -13.89
N ILE A 456 -22.67 19.34 -14.62
CA ILE A 456 -23.11 18.43 -15.69
C ILE A 456 -22.33 18.70 -16.97
N SER A 457 -21.97 19.96 -17.19
CA SER A 457 -21.18 20.41 -18.34
C SER A 457 -20.43 21.70 -17.99
N SER A 458 -19.43 22.02 -18.78
CA SER A 458 -18.69 23.25 -18.69
C SER A 458 -18.51 23.90 -20.06
N ARG A 459 -18.23 25.19 -20.08
CA ARG A 459 -17.95 25.96 -21.29
C ARG A 459 -16.88 27.03 -20.99
N LEU A 460 -15.89 27.15 -21.86
CA LEU A 460 -14.97 28.27 -21.84
C LEU A 460 -15.66 29.55 -22.35
N LEU A 461 -15.42 30.65 -21.68
CA LEU A 461 -15.86 31.98 -22.05
C LEU A 461 -14.72 32.74 -22.72
N ASP A 462 -15.07 33.78 -23.51
CA ASP A 462 -14.09 34.57 -24.31
C ASP A 462 -13.01 35.28 -23.46
N ASP A 463 -13.23 35.45 -22.15
CA ASP A 463 -12.32 36.06 -21.19
C ASP A 463 -11.55 35.04 -20.32
N ASP A 464 -11.40 33.83 -20.81
CA ASP A 464 -10.76 32.69 -20.11
C ASP A 464 -11.42 32.33 -18.78
N ARG A 465 -12.67 32.73 -18.53
CA ARG A 465 -13.48 32.21 -17.44
C ARG A 465 -14.16 30.92 -17.84
N ILE A 466 -14.60 30.18 -16.84
CA ILE A 466 -15.28 28.89 -17.03
C ILE A 466 -16.72 29.02 -16.54
N SER A 467 -17.69 28.68 -17.40
CA SER A 467 -19.11 28.57 -17.05
C SER A 467 -19.43 27.13 -16.70
N LEU A 468 -19.86 26.86 -15.49
CA LEU A 468 -20.21 25.53 -14.98
C LEU A 468 -21.72 25.40 -14.88
N ARG A 469 -22.30 24.45 -15.59
CA ARG A 469 -23.74 24.14 -15.53
C ARG A 469 -24.02 23.13 -14.44
N ILE A 470 -24.81 23.49 -13.46
CA ILE A 470 -25.19 22.64 -12.34
C ILE A 470 -26.70 22.43 -12.26
N ASN A 471 -27.12 21.32 -11.61
CA ASN A 471 -28.50 21.10 -11.21
C ASN A 471 -28.61 21.27 -9.70
N ALA A 472 -29.09 22.41 -9.25
CA ALA A 472 -29.23 22.71 -7.83
C ALA A 472 -30.54 23.49 -7.57
N ASN A 473 -31.06 23.39 -6.37
CA ASN A 473 -32.29 24.09 -5.93
C ASN A 473 -33.51 23.86 -6.84
N GLY A 474 -33.57 22.68 -7.46
CA GLY A 474 -34.71 22.28 -8.33
C GLY A 474 -34.65 22.81 -9.75
N GLY A 475 -33.50 23.37 -10.20
CA GLY A 475 -33.33 23.86 -11.56
C GLY A 475 -31.88 23.84 -12.04
N LEU A 476 -31.74 24.03 -13.37
CA LEU A 476 -30.44 24.21 -14.00
C LEU A 476 -30.01 25.67 -13.86
N MET A 477 -28.75 25.89 -13.45
CA MET A 477 -28.13 27.21 -13.40
C MET A 477 -26.70 27.16 -13.89
N ASP A 478 -26.21 28.27 -14.42
CA ASP A 478 -24.83 28.44 -14.83
C ASP A 478 -24.09 29.29 -13.77
N VAL A 479 -22.90 28.83 -13.37
CA VAL A 479 -22.01 29.52 -12.44
C VAL A 479 -20.71 29.85 -13.17
N ASP A 480 -20.46 31.14 -13.38
CA ASP A 480 -19.25 31.61 -14.06
C ASP A 480 -18.15 31.86 -13.04
N VAL A 481 -16.98 31.26 -13.24
CA VAL A 481 -15.83 31.37 -12.33
C VAL A 481 -14.54 31.69 -13.07
N ASP A 482 -13.62 32.35 -12.37
CA ASP A 482 -12.32 32.74 -12.90
C ASP A 482 -11.31 31.59 -12.92
N MET A 483 -11.48 30.62 -12.01
CA MET A 483 -10.60 29.47 -11.88
C MET A 483 -11.38 28.23 -11.40
N VAL A 484 -10.96 27.07 -11.87
CA VAL A 484 -11.50 25.77 -11.43
C VAL A 484 -10.38 24.92 -10.85
N VAL A 485 -10.63 24.33 -9.68
CA VAL A 485 -9.73 23.40 -8.99
C VAL A 485 -10.36 22.02 -8.94
N LEU A 486 -9.74 21.05 -9.60
CA LEU A 486 -10.22 19.68 -9.72
C LEU A 486 -9.61 18.82 -8.62
N ALA A 487 -10.41 18.37 -7.67
CA ALA A 487 -9.97 17.42 -6.64
C ALA A 487 -10.01 16.00 -7.20
N ASN A 488 -8.94 15.66 -7.90
CA ASN A 488 -8.78 14.43 -8.67
C ASN A 488 -8.50 13.20 -7.80
N ALA A 489 -8.86 12.03 -8.33
CA ALA A 489 -8.75 10.74 -7.67
C ALA A 489 -7.29 10.31 -7.44
N LEU A 490 -7.11 9.41 -6.46
CA LEU A 490 -5.89 8.63 -6.28
C LEU A 490 -6.06 7.27 -6.94
N GLU A 491 -5.07 6.88 -7.74
CA GLU A 491 -5.02 5.61 -8.45
C GLU A 491 -3.80 4.77 -8.03
N PRO A 492 -3.78 3.45 -8.29
CA PRO A 492 -2.59 2.64 -8.09
C PRO A 492 -1.36 3.27 -8.72
N GLY A 493 -0.21 3.20 -8.04
CA GLY A 493 1.02 3.85 -8.47
C GLY A 493 1.48 3.40 -9.86
N GLU A 494 2.23 4.25 -10.56
CA GLU A 494 2.88 3.88 -11.82
C GLU A 494 3.74 2.63 -11.63
N LYS A 495 3.71 1.73 -12.61
CA LYS A 495 4.45 0.45 -12.60
C LYS A 495 4.13 -0.46 -11.40
N SER A 496 3.03 -0.20 -10.67
CA SER A 496 2.63 -1.04 -9.53
C SER A 496 2.44 -2.50 -9.94
N ASP A 497 1.92 -2.77 -11.14
CA ASP A 497 1.70 -4.12 -11.66
C ASP A 497 3.03 -4.84 -12.02
N GLU A 498 4.05 -4.11 -12.47
CA GLU A 498 5.39 -4.67 -12.71
C GLU A 498 6.06 -5.06 -11.38
N LEU A 499 6.08 -4.14 -10.41
CA LEU A 499 6.66 -4.40 -9.10
C LEU A 499 5.89 -5.53 -8.37
N ARG A 500 4.56 -5.56 -8.50
CA ARG A 500 3.74 -6.64 -7.98
C ARG A 500 4.21 -8.02 -8.43
N LYS A 501 4.51 -8.17 -9.73
CA LYS A 501 5.01 -9.43 -10.29
C LYS A 501 6.41 -9.77 -9.77
N ILE A 502 7.29 -8.77 -9.63
CA ILE A 502 8.66 -8.94 -9.12
C ILE A 502 8.64 -9.38 -7.65
N VAL A 503 7.81 -8.75 -6.83
CA VAL A 503 7.73 -9.04 -5.39
C VAL A 503 6.84 -10.23 -5.09
N GLY A 504 5.93 -10.60 -6.01
CA GLY A 504 4.96 -11.68 -5.82
C GLY A 504 3.79 -11.25 -4.94
N LEU A 505 3.15 -10.11 -5.23
CA LEU A 505 2.00 -9.61 -4.49
C LEU A 505 0.69 -9.87 -5.26
N ASP A 506 -0.42 -9.96 -4.54
CA ASP A 506 -1.76 -9.94 -5.11
C ASP A 506 -2.27 -8.49 -5.26
N LYS A 507 -3.33 -8.32 -6.05
CA LYS A 507 -4.02 -7.03 -6.23
C LYS A 507 -5.53 -7.16 -6.08
N THR A 508 -6.16 -6.04 -5.73
CA THR A 508 -7.62 -5.88 -5.74
C THR A 508 -8.13 -5.68 -7.17
N GLU A 509 -9.44 -5.67 -7.36
CA GLU A 509 -10.07 -5.39 -8.65
C GLU A 509 -9.71 -3.98 -9.16
N GLU A 510 -9.57 -3.03 -8.25
CA GLU A 510 -9.19 -1.64 -8.54
C GLU A 510 -7.68 -1.46 -8.83
N GLY A 511 -6.88 -2.51 -8.64
CA GLY A 511 -5.45 -2.53 -8.95
C GLY A 511 -4.51 -2.16 -7.81
N PHE A 512 -5.00 -1.89 -6.61
CA PHE A 512 -4.17 -1.72 -5.41
C PHE A 512 -3.59 -3.06 -4.94
N TYR A 513 -2.50 -3.04 -4.16
CA TYR A 513 -2.00 -4.28 -3.55
C TYR A 513 -3.00 -4.80 -2.52
N ARG A 514 -3.16 -6.12 -2.51
CA ARG A 514 -4.16 -6.79 -1.70
C ARG A 514 -3.55 -7.30 -0.39
N GLU A 515 -4.17 -6.91 0.72
CA GLU A 515 -3.90 -7.42 2.05
C GLU A 515 -4.45 -8.85 2.24
N ALA A 516 -3.85 -9.59 3.16
CA ALA A 516 -4.30 -10.94 3.52
C ALA A 516 -5.70 -10.93 4.14
N ASP A 517 -5.99 -9.95 4.99
CA ASP A 517 -7.32 -9.74 5.57
C ASP A 517 -7.52 -8.26 5.93
N ILE A 518 -8.51 -7.63 5.30
CA ILE A 518 -8.81 -6.21 5.49
C ILE A 518 -9.16 -5.82 6.93
N MET A 519 -9.66 -6.76 7.74
CA MET A 519 -10.08 -6.50 9.12
C MET A 519 -9.04 -6.95 10.15
N LEU A 520 -8.46 -8.13 9.95
CA LEU A 520 -7.66 -8.80 10.98
C LEU A 520 -6.16 -8.63 10.74
N ASP A 521 -5.74 -8.46 9.48
CA ASP A 521 -4.33 -8.32 9.12
C ASP A 521 -4.14 -7.40 7.91
N PRO A 522 -4.44 -6.09 8.08
CA PRO A 522 -4.55 -5.13 6.98
C PRO A 522 -3.20 -4.71 6.37
N VAL A 523 -2.09 -5.16 6.91
CA VAL A 523 -0.73 -4.85 6.41
C VAL A 523 0.03 -6.07 5.93
N ALA A 524 -0.43 -7.30 6.25
CA ALA A 524 0.19 -8.53 5.78
C ALA A 524 -0.23 -8.87 4.35
N THR A 525 0.60 -9.67 3.69
CA THR A 525 0.28 -10.31 2.42
C THR A 525 0.05 -11.81 2.63
N PHE A 526 -0.35 -12.53 1.58
CA PHE A 526 -0.45 -13.99 1.65
C PHE A 526 0.93 -14.68 1.75
N ASP A 527 2.00 -13.97 1.44
CA ASP A 527 3.38 -14.44 1.57
C ASP A 527 3.98 -13.95 2.90
N SER A 528 4.41 -14.88 3.74
CA SER A 528 5.06 -14.55 5.03
C SER A 528 6.32 -13.69 4.81
N GLY A 529 6.51 -12.68 5.67
CA GLY A 529 7.66 -11.77 5.60
C GLY A 529 7.57 -10.68 4.55
N LYS A 530 6.45 -10.57 3.82
CA LYS A 530 6.13 -9.47 2.92
C LYS A 530 4.94 -8.69 3.48
N TYR A 531 5.11 -7.39 3.58
CA TYR A 531 4.09 -6.47 4.12
C TYR A 531 3.84 -5.33 3.15
N ILE A 532 2.64 -4.78 3.20
CA ILE A 532 2.20 -3.64 2.40
C ILE A 532 1.60 -2.58 3.31
N CYS A 533 1.82 -1.30 3.02
CA CYS A 533 1.22 -0.23 3.82
C CYS A 533 1.14 1.09 3.06
N GLY A 534 0.26 1.95 3.52
CA GLY A 534 0.03 3.26 2.92
C GLY A 534 -0.85 3.20 1.67
N THR A 535 -0.78 4.24 0.86
CA THR A 535 -1.71 4.44 -0.26
C THR A 535 -1.56 3.45 -1.43
N CYS A 536 -0.52 2.61 -1.44
CA CYS A 536 -0.43 1.50 -2.40
C CYS A 536 -1.42 0.36 -2.12
N VAL A 537 -2.03 0.34 -0.92
CA VAL A 537 -3.11 -0.59 -0.52
C VAL A 537 -4.49 0.01 -0.81
N GLY A 538 -4.58 1.33 -0.86
CA GLY A 538 -5.80 2.08 -1.12
C GLY A 538 -5.73 3.50 -0.58
N PRO A 539 -6.63 4.39 -1.02
CA PRO A 539 -6.66 5.79 -0.56
C PRO A 539 -6.81 5.92 0.95
N LYS A 540 -5.97 6.75 1.58
CA LYS A 540 -5.98 7.00 3.02
C LYS A 540 -5.27 8.30 3.40
N ALA A 541 -5.56 8.80 4.60
CA ALA A 541 -4.92 9.99 5.15
C ALA A 541 -3.51 9.68 5.70
N ILE A 542 -2.74 10.76 5.97
CA ILE A 542 -1.37 10.67 6.50
C ILE A 542 -1.32 9.88 7.81
N ALA A 543 -2.23 10.15 8.75
CA ALA A 543 -2.27 9.47 10.05
C ALA A 543 -2.54 7.96 9.92
N GLU A 544 -3.45 7.56 9.03
CA GLU A 544 -3.72 6.15 8.72
C GLU A 544 -2.49 5.49 8.10
N THR A 545 -1.86 6.18 7.14
CA THR A 545 -0.62 5.74 6.48
C THR A 545 0.51 5.49 7.48
N ILE A 546 0.73 6.41 8.43
CA ILE A 546 1.74 6.26 9.49
C ILE A 546 1.43 5.09 10.42
N THR A 547 0.14 4.91 10.75
CA THR A 547 -0.30 3.79 11.61
C THR A 547 -0.02 2.45 10.95
N GLU A 548 -0.37 2.29 9.67
CA GLU A 548 -0.07 1.07 8.91
C GLU A 548 1.44 0.83 8.75
N ALA A 549 2.21 1.88 8.46
CA ALA A 549 3.66 1.79 8.34
C ALA A 549 4.31 1.24 9.63
N ARG A 550 3.87 1.73 10.79
CA ARG A 550 4.33 1.23 12.09
C ARG A 550 3.83 -0.17 12.39
N SER A 551 2.61 -0.50 11.98
CA SER A 551 2.05 -1.85 12.11
C SER A 551 2.85 -2.86 11.29
N ALA A 552 3.13 -2.56 10.01
CA ALA A 552 3.95 -3.40 9.15
C ALA A 552 5.37 -3.58 9.72
N ALA A 553 5.97 -2.51 10.23
CA ALA A 553 7.29 -2.57 10.89
C ALA A 553 7.27 -3.43 12.16
N ALA A 554 6.24 -3.32 13.00
CA ALA A 554 6.11 -4.13 14.21
C ALA A 554 5.88 -5.62 13.87
N SER A 555 5.04 -5.91 12.88
CA SER A 555 4.74 -7.27 12.44
C SER A 555 5.99 -7.98 11.91
N ILE A 556 6.75 -7.33 11.04
CA ILE A 556 7.98 -7.93 10.49
C ILE A 556 9.06 -8.05 11.56
N ALA A 557 9.19 -7.06 12.45
CA ALA A 557 10.14 -7.10 13.57
C ALA A 557 9.87 -8.27 14.53
N SER A 558 8.60 -8.62 14.75
CA SER A 558 8.21 -9.80 15.54
C SER A 558 8.74 -11.10 14.93
N ILE A 559 8.71 -11.22 13.60
CA ILE A 559 9.26 -12.39 12.90
C ILE A 559 10.80 -12.41 12.99
N LEU A 560 11.45 -11.28 12.70
CA LEU A 560 12.90 -11.17 12.64
C LEU A 560 13.58 -11.08 14.03
N GLY A 561 12.80 -10.90 15.09
CA GLY A 561 13.28 -10.88 16.48
C GLY A 561 13.80 -12.23 16.96
N SER A 562 13.40 -13.32 16.33
CA SER A 562 13.91 -14.67 16.61
C SER A 562 15.27 -14.90 15.95
N GLU A 563 16.11 -15.74 16.54
CA GLU A 563 17.38 -16.17 15.91
C GLU A 563 17.13 -17.10 14.72
N ASN A 564 16.08 -17.92 14.82
CA ASN A 564 15.69 -18.88 13.81
C ASN A 564 14.17 -18.77 13.54
N ILE A 565 13.79 -18.95 12.31
CA ILE A 565 12.41 -19.15 11.90
C ILE A 565 12.20 -20.64 11.59
N THR A 566 11.14 -21.20 12.15
CA THR A 566 10.69 -22.53 11.80
C THR A 566 9.68 -22.42 10.67
N GLN A 567 9.96 -23.03 9.54
CA GLN A 567 9.13 -22.96 8.34
C GLN A 567 8.70 -24.34 7.88
N GLU A 568 7.47 -24.44 7.39
CA GLU A 568 7.04 -25.63 6.67
C GLU A 568 7.75 -25.70 5.31
N VAL A 569 8.47 -26.77 5.06
CA VAL A 569 9.07 -27.02 3.76
C VAL A 569 8.14 -27.93 2.96
N LEU A 570 7.07 -27.34 2.45
CA LEU A 570 6.21 -27.97 1.44
C LEU A 570 6.74 -27.61 0.05
N VAL A 571 7.73 -28.34 -0.42
CA VAL A 571 8.24 -28.18 -1.78
C VAL A 571 7.89 -29.42 -2.61
N SER A 572 7.45 -29.18 -3.85
CA SER A 572 7.34 -30.24 -4.82
C SER A 572 8.74 -30.75 -5.15
N LYS A 573 9.03 -32.03 -4.84
CA LYS A 573 10.30 -32.68 -5.20
C LYS A 573 10.11 -33.52 -6.46
N VAL A 574 11.04 -33.39 -7.39
CA VAL A 574 11.12 -34.29 -8.54
C VAL A 574 11.68 -35.63 -8.07
N ASN A 575 10.96 -36.70 -8.32
CA ASN A 575 11.51 -38.02 -8.13
C ASN A 575 12.42 -38.33 -9.33
N GLU A 576 13.74 -38.31 -9.12
CA GLU A 576 14.75 -38.45 -10.17
C GLU A 576 14.67 -39.85 -10.82
N ASP A 577 14.32 -40.88 -10.08
CA ASP A 577 14.19 -42.27 -10.59
C ASP A 577 13.00 -42.41 -11.55
N LEU A 578 11.95 -41.59 -11.39
CA LEU A 578 10.76 -41.61 -12.24
C LEU A 578 10.75 -40.48 -13.27
N CYS A 579 11.70 -39.55 -13.20
CA CYS A 579 11.77 -38.39 -14.06
C CYS A 579 12.25 -38.74 -15.48
N GLY A 580 11.36 -38.68 -16.46
CA GLY A 580 11.68 -38.87 -17.88
C GLY A 580 12.36 -37.69 -18.56
N ASN A 581 12.82 -36.68 -17.85
CA ASN A 581 13.49 -35.44 -18.36
C ASN A 581 12.75 -34.76 -19.50
N CYS A 582 11.42 -34.79 -19.50
CA CYS A 582 10.58 -34.18 -20.56
C CYS A 582 10.49 -32.65 -20.48
N ARG A 583 10.95 -32.05 -19.39
CA ARG A 583 10.98 -30.57 -19.14
C ARG A 583 9.62 -29.88 -19.16
N VAL A 584 8.51 -30.61 -19.14
CA VAL A 584 7.15 -30.01 -19.13
C VAL A 584 6.96 -29.17 -17.87
N CYS A 585 7.31 -29.73 -16.70
CA CYS A 585 7.22 -28.99 -15.41
C CYS A 585 8.02 -27.68 -15.43
N LEU A 586 9.23 -27.67 -15.99
CA LEU A 586 10.07 -26.47 -16.14
C LEU A 586 9.40 -25.39 -17.01
N ARG A 587 8.75 -25.80 -18.12
CA ARG A 587 8.07 -24.87 -19.03
C ARG A 587 6.72 -24.39 -18.49
N THR A 588 6.09 -25.18 -17.65
CA THR A 588 4.75 -24.88 -17.09
C THR A 588 4.82 -24.09 -15.78
N CYS A 589 5.95 -24.15 -15.08
CA CYS A 589 6.13 -23.44 -13.80
C CYS A 589 6.21 -21.93 -14.03
N VAL A 590 5.13 -21.22 -13.75
CA VAL A 590 5.06 -19.75 -13.87
C VAL A 590 5.96 -19.02 -12.88
N PHE A 591 6.42 -19.71 -11.82
CA PHE A 591 7.28 -19.16 -10.78
C PHE A 591 8.78 -19.39 -11.04
N GLY A 592 9.15 -20.13 -12.11
CA GLY A 592 10.55 -20.50 -12.37
C GLY A 592 11.23 -21.28 -11.25
N ALA A 593 10.44 -21.98 -10.41
CA ALA A 593 10.92 -22.64 -9.19
C ALA A 593 11.64 -23.98 -9.45
N ILE A 594 11.70 -24.43 -10.68
CA ILE A 594 12.30 -25.72 -11.06
C ILE A 594 13.61 -25.44 -11.79
N ASN A 595 14.73 -25.88 -11.22
CA ASN A 595 16.05 -25.88 -11.82
C ASN A 595 16.47 -27.30 -12.23
N MET A 596 17.27 -27.42 -13.29
CA MET A 596 17.86 -28.69 -13.74
C MET A 596 19.38 -28.60 -13.69
#